data_d940b9af6e3420efa6138e60ec5d70c7
#
_entry.id   d940b9af6e3420efa6138e60ec5d70c7
#
_cell.length_a   1.000
_cell.length_b   1.000
_cell.length_c   1.000
_cell.angle_alpha   90.00
_cell.angle_beta   90.00
_cell.angle_gamma   90.00
#
_symmetry.space_group_name_H-M   'P 1'
#
loop_
_entity.id
_entity.type
_entity.pdbx_description
1 polymer ?
#
loop_
_entity_poly.entity_id
_entity_poly.type
_entity_poly.pdbx_seq_one_letter_code
_entity_poly.pdbx_strand_id
1 'polypeptide(L)'
;DCLVGSEMCIRDSSTSGGARMQESMISLFQMGKTAAAVKKLKNENLPYISVLVDPCYGGVTASLAMLGDLILAEPKARIGFSGKRVIQDTVKEDLPKDFQTAETQLENGFVDKIIDRKNFREFVDKILTMLQ
;
A
#
# COMPACT_ATOMS: atom_id res chain seq x y z
N ASP A 1 10.26 -14.06 -9.30
CA ASP A 1 9.87 -15.34 -9.93
C ASP A 1 9.85 -16.53 -8.96
N CYS A 2 10.68 -16.58 -7.91
CA CYS A 2 10.71 -17.71 -6.96
C CYS A 2 9.45 -17.85 -6.08
N LEU A 3 8.75 -16.75 -5.78
CA LEU A 3 7.59 -16.80 -4.88
C LEU A 3 6.30 -17.22 -5.58
N VAL A 4 6.15 -16.86 -6.86
CA VAL A 4 4.97 -17.23 -7.65
C VAL A 4 4.93 -18.73 -7.95
N GLY A 5 6.08 -19.38 -8.08
CA GLY A 5 6.17 -20.83 -8.32
C GLY A 5 6.05 -21.70 -7.07
N SER A 6 5.98 -21.12 -5.87
CA SER A 6 5.93 -21.85 -4.59
C SER A 6 4.53 -22.00 -3.99
N GLU A 7 3.48 -21.57 -4.71
CA GLU A 7 2.08 -21.58 -4.24
C GLU A 7 1.89 -20.85 -2.87
N MET A 8 2.74 -19.86 -2.59
CA MET A 8 2.69 -19.12 -1.33
C MET A 8 2.06 -17.75 -1.53
N CYS A 9 1.26 -17.33 -0.55
CA CYS A 9 0.77 -15.95 -0.48
C CYS A 9 1.92 -14.96 -0.28
N ILE A 10 1.77 -13.75 -0.82
CA ILE A 10 2.73 -12.66 -0.59
C ILE A 10 2.13 -11.67 0.41
N ARG A 11 2.91 -11.36 1.44
CA ARG A 11 2.66 -10.21 2.33
C ARG A 11 3.76 -9.18 2.11
N ASP A 12 3.38 -8.01 1.66
CA ASP A 12 4.29 -6.87 1.50
C ASP A 12 4.01 -5.79 2.54
N SER A 13 5.06 -5.14 3.02
CA SER A 13 4.97 -3.99 3.92
C SER A 13 5.54 -2.78 3.21
N SER A 14 4.66 -1.92 2.72
CA SER A 14 5.00 -0.78 1.89
C SER A 14 5.21 0.48 2.70
N THR A 15 6.38 1.11 2.56
CA THR A 15 6.68 2.45 3.05
C THR A 15 7.45 3.22 1.99
N SER A 16 7.07 4.47 1.76
CA SER A 16 7.76 5.36 0.80
C SER A 16 7.39 6.81 1.02
N GLY A 17 8.38 7.67 1.03
CA GLY A 17 8.20 9.13 0.97
C GLY A 17 7.92 9.66 -0.44
N GLY A 18 7.94 8.79 -1.44
CA GLY A 18 7.85 9.13 -2.86
C GLY A 18 9.21 9.14 -3.55
N ALA A 19 9.21 8.96 -4.88
CA ALA A 19 10.40 9.03 -5.71
C ALA A 19 10.76 10.50 -6.01
N ARG A 20 12.05 10.79 -6.10
CA ARG A 20 12.52 12.14 -6.49
C ARG A 20 12.28 12.41 -7.97
N MET A 21 11.92 13.63 -8.30
CA MET A 21 11.62 14.03 -9.69
C MET A 21 12.81 13.86 -10.64
N GLN A 22 14.04 13.93 -10.14
CA GLN A 22 15.25 13.75 -10.95
C GLN A 22 15.39 12.34 -11.54
N GLU A 23 14.77 11.33 -10.95
CA GLU A 23 14.74 9.97 -11.48
C GLU A 23 13.67 9.76 -12.55
N SER A 24 12.70 10.69 -12.63
CA SER A 24 11.73 10.82 -13.71
C SER A 24 11.17 9.48 -14.24
N MET A 25 11.35 9.23 -15.54
CA MET A 25 10.82 8.07 -16.26
C MET A 25 11.31 6.73 -15.70
N ILE A 26 12.53 6.65 -15.17
CA ILE A 26 13.07 5.40 -14.62
C ILE A 26 12.24 4.93 -13.43
N SER A 27 11.89 5.83 -12.52
CA SER A 27 11.01 5.50 -11.37
C SER A 27 9.59 5.14 -11.81
N LEU A 28 9.05 5.84 -12.82
CA LEU A 28 7.71 5.57 -13.33
C LEU A 28 7.62 4.17 -13.95
N PHE A 29 8.60 3.75 -14.72
CA PHE A 29 8.62 2.41 -15.33
C PHE A 29 8.68 1.28 -14.31
N GLN A 30 9.24 1.51 -13.12
CA GLN A 30 9.21 0.50 -12.06
C GLN A 30 7.78 0.21 -11.57
N MET A 31 6.89 1.19 -11.58
CA MET A 31 5.47 0.97 -11.24
C MET A 31 4.82 -0.06 -12.16
N GLY A 32 5.09 0.03 -13.47
CA GLY A 32 4.59 -0.96 -14.44
C GLY A 32 5.12 -2.37 -14.18
N LYS A 33 6.41 -2.50 -13.82
CA LYS A 33 7.01 -3.81 -13.49
C LYS A 33 6.41 -4.43 -12.23
N THR A 34 6.25 -3.65 -11.17
CA THR A 34 5.66 -4.14 -9.91
C THR A 34 4.19 -4.51 -10.10
N ALA A 35 3.41 -3.68 -10.80
CA ALA A 35 2.01 -3.98 -11.12
C ALA A 35 1.87 -5.25 -11.99
N ALA A 36 2.75 -5.45 -12.96
CA ALA A 36 2.77 -6.66 -13.78
C ALA A 36 3.10 -7.92 -12.95
N ALA A 37 4.01 -7.81 -11.96
CA ALA A 37 4.32 -8.91 -11.05
C ALA A 37 3.11 -9.27 -10.18
N VAL A 38 2.42 -8.28 -9.60
CA VAL A 38 1.17 -8.51 -8.84
C VAL A 38 0.09 -9.15 -9.72
N LYS A 39 -0.02 -8.71 -11.00
CA LYS A 39 -0.97 -9.32 -11.93
C LYS A 39 -0.66 -10.80 -12.19
N LYS A 40 0.61 -11.19 -12.31
CA LYS A 40 0.99 -12.61 -12.43
C LYS A 40 0.55 -13.41 -11.19
N LEU A 41 0.81 -12.87 -9.99
CA LEU A 41 0.39 -13.50 -8.74
C LEU A 41 -1.13 -13.75 -8.71
N LYS A 42 -1.91 -12.73 -9.09
CA LYS A 42 -3.39 -12.85 -9.17
C LYS A 42 -3.85 -13.88 -10.19
N ASN A 43 -3.15 -14.03 -11.31
CA ASN A 43 -3.48 -15.05 -12.32
C ASN A 43 -3.29 -16.48 -11.80
N GLU A 44 -2.39 -16.67 -10.83
CA GLU A 44 -2.17 -17.96 -10.14
C GLU A 44 -3.12 -18.15 -8.94
N ASN A 45 -4.08 -17.25 -8.72
CA ASN A 45 -5.01 -17.24 -7.59
C ASN A 45 -4.30 -17.22 -6.21
N LEU A 46 -3.12 -16.63 -6.14
CA LEU A 46 -2.38 -16.48 -4.90
C LEU A 46 -2.72 -15.15 -4.23
N PRO A 47 -3.09 -15.13 -2.95
CA PRO A 47 -3.48 -13.92 -2.25
C PRO A 47 -2.27 -12.99 -2.03
N TYR A 48 -2.50 -11.71 -2.27
CA TYR A 48 -1.56 -10.63 -2.02
C TYR A 48 -2.07 -9.71 -0.91
N ILE A 49 -1.40 -9.74 0.24
CA ILE A 49 -1.73 -8.91 1.40
C ILE A 49 -0.77 -7.71 1.43
N SER A 50 -1.30 -6.52 1.23
CA SER A 50 -0.56 -5.27 1.31
C SER A 50 -0.72 -4.61 2.67
N VAL A 51 0.39 -4.18 3.26
CA VAL A 51 0.44 -3.51 4.55
C VAL A 51 1.03 -2.13 4.39
N LEU A 52 0.23 -1.10 4.62
CA LEU A 52 0.64 0.28 4.49
C LEU A 52 1.24 0.80 5.81
N VAL A 53 2.51 1.13 5.78
CA VAL A 53 3.26 1.64 6.93
C VAL A 53 3.58 3.12 6.72
N ASP A 54 3.70 3.88 7.80
CA ASP A 54 3.97 5.32 7.74
C ASP A 54 5.42 5.65 7.28
N PRO A 55 5.59 6.53 6.29
CA PRO A 55 4.61 7.05 5.35
C PRO A 55 4.47 6.14 4.11
N CYS A 56 3.33 6.21 3.41
CA CYS A 56 3.13 5.54 2.13
C CYS A 56 2.61 6.52 1.09
N TYR A 57 3.50 7.03 0.23
CA TYR A 57 3.21 8.05 -0.78
C TYR A 57 3.69 7.68 -2.19
N GLY A 58 3.20 8.44 -3.16
CA GLY A 58 3.71 8.47 -4.53
C GLY A 58 3.44 7.19 -5.30
N GLY A 59 4.45 6.79 -6.09
CA GLY A 59 4.37 5.65 -6.99
C GLY A 59 4.16 4.31 -6.30
N VAL A 60 4.61 4.15 -5.05
CA VAL A 60 4.39 2.94 -4.26
C VAL A 60 2.90 2.77 -3.95
N THR A 61 2.25 3.84 -3.46
CA THR A 61 0.80 3.83 -3.23
C THR A 61 0.03 3.56 -4.54
N ALA A 62 0.41 4.25 -5.62
CA ALA A 62 -0.26 4.14 -6.91
C ALA A 62 0.00 2.82 -7.67
N SER A 63 0.92 1.99 -7.21
CA SER A 63 1.25 0.73 -7.89
C SER A 63 0.99 -0.47 -7.00
N LEU A 64 2.01 -0.94 -6.29
CA LEU A 64 1.90 -2.21 -5.59
C LEU A 64 1.08 -2.13 -4.29
N ALA A 65 1.15 -1.01 -3.56
CA ALA A 65 0.52 -0.89 -2.25
C ALA A 65 -1.02 -0.99 -2.30
N MET A 66 -1.66 -0.40 -3.33
CA MET A 66 -3.12 -0.43 -3.52
C MET A 66 -3.60 -1.57 -4.43
N LEU A 67 -2.72 -2.50 -4.81
CA LEU A 67 -3.08 -3.67 -5.62
C LEU A 67 -3.31 -4.93 -4.78
N GLY A 68 -3.23 -4.85 -3.46
CA GLY A 68 -3.52 -5.97 -2.56
C GLY A 68 -4.94 -6.51 -2.72
N ASP A 69 -5.12 -7.80 -2.48
CA ASP A 69 -6.44 -8.41 -2.30
C ASP A 69 -7.00 -8.09 -0.92
N LEU A 70 -6.10 -7.83 0.03
CA LEU A 70 -6.39 -7.28 1.35
C LEU A 70 -5.39 -6.16 1.63
N ILE A 71 -5.91 -4.96 1.93
CA ILE A 71 -5.12 -3.76 2.19
C ILE A 71 -5.25 -3.39 3.65
N LEU A 72 -4.16 -3.54 4.38
CA LEU A 72 -4.07 -3.26 5.80
C LEU A 72 -3.24 -2.00 6.03
N ALA A 73 -3.50 -1.28 7.11
CA ALA A 73 -2.70 -0.11 7.48
C ALA A 73 -2.35 -0.12 8.97
N GLU A 74 -1.22 0.50 9.32
CA GLU A 74 -0.91 0.82 10.71
C GLU A 74 -1.72 2.04 11.17
N PRO A 75 -2.05 2.13 12.47
CA PRO A 75 -2.74 3.29 13.01
C PRO A 75 -1.97 4.59 12.72
N LYS A 76 -2.68 5.63 12.32
CA LYS A 76 -2.14 6.97 12.01
C LYS A 76 -1.13 7.01 10.86
N ALA A 77 -0.95 5.94 10.10
CA ALA A 77 -0.09 5.94 8.93
C ALA A 77 -0.57 6.98 7.92
N ARG A 78 0.37 7.74 7.36
CA ARG A 78 0.08 8.74 6.33
C ARG A 78 0.10 8.06 4.96
N ILE A 79 -1.05 8.03 4.31
CA ILE A 79 -1.28 7.30 3.07
C ILE A 79 -1.88 8.23 2.03
N GLY A 80 -1.21 8.39 0.90
CA GLY A 80 -1.68 9.25 -0.17
C GLY A 80 -0.79 9.20 -1.40
N PHE A 81 -1.10 9.99 -2.42
CA PHE A 81 -0.25 10.12 -3.60
C PHE A 81 0.76 11.26 -3.42
N SER A 82 0.28 12.46 -3.17
CA SER A 82 1.11 13.64 -2.90
C SER A 82 1.14 13.96 -1.41
N GLY A 83 2.29 14.34 -0.90
CA GLY A 83 2.43 14.74 0.49
C GLY A 83 1.56 15.96 0.85
N LYS A 84 1.07 16.03 2.08
CA LYS A 84 0.21 17.10 2.58
C LYS A 84 0.75 18.51 2.27
N ARG A 85 2.06 18.72 2.48
CA ARG A 85 2.72 20.01 2.21
C ARG A 85 2.60 20.42 0.74
N VAL A 86 2.83 19.49 -0.18
CA VAL A 86 2.76 19.76 -1.63
C VAL A 86 1.33 20.16 -2.03
N ILE A 87 0.33 19.50 -1.45
CA ILE A 87 -1.07 19.81 -1.71
C ILE A 87 -1.42 21.21 -1.16
N GLN A 88 -1.03 21.52 0.07
CA GLN A 88 -1.26 22.83 0.69
C GLN A 88 -0.62 23.97 -0.12
N ASP A 89 0.63 23.78 -0.57
CA ASP A 89 1.35 24.77 -1.38
C ASP A 89 0.68 24.99 -2.76
N THR A 90 0.02 23.95 -3.29
CA THR A 90 -0.64 24.00 -4.60
C THR A 90 -2.05 24.60 -4.52
N VAL A 91 -2.85 24.12 -3.57
CA VAL A 91 -4.28 24.51 -3.42
C VAL A 91 -4.40 25.81 -2.61
N LYS A 92 -3.39 26.16 -1.81
CA LYS A 92 -3.36 27.32 -0.90
C LYS A 92 -4.50 27.34 0.12
N GLU A 93 -4.95 26.14 0.53
CA GLU A 93 -5.96 25.97 1.55
C GLU A 93 -5.43 25.13 2.72
N ASP A 94 -5.98 25.37 3.90
CA ASP A 94 -5.67 24.59 5.08
C ASP A 94 -6.36 23.22 5.00
N LEU A 95 -5.57 22.17 5.03
CA LEU A 95 -6.07 20.78 5.01
C LEU A 95 -6.46 20.32 6.42
N PRO A 96 -7.50 19.48 6.56
CA PRO A 96 -7.87 18.87 7.83
C PRO A 96 -6.68 18.21 8.54
N LYS A 97 -6.74 18.12 9.87
CA LYS A 97 -5.65 17.53 10.66
C LYS A 97 -5.42 16.06 10.36
N ASP A 98 -6.48 15.34 10.09
CA ASP A 98 -6.58 13.91 9.77
C ASP A 98 -6.47 13.61 8.27
N PHE A 99 -6.15 14.63 7.46
CA PHE A 99 -5.97 14.47 6.02
C PHE A 99 -4.90 13.43 5.69
N GLN A 100 -5.26 12.45 4.88
CA GLN A 100 -4.40 11.34 4.45
C GLN A 100 -3.95 10.39 5.59
N THR A 101 -4.67 10.32 6.71
CA THR A 101 -4.40 9.30 7.72
C THR A 101 -5.02 7.95 7.33
N ALA A 102 -4.51 6.87 7.91
CA ALA A 102 -5.06 5.52 7.71
C ALA A 102 -6.56 5.46 8.04
N GLU A 103 -6.97 6.18 9.08
CA GLU A 103 -8.37 6.28 9.53
C GLU A 103 -9.25 6.88 8.44
N THR A 104 -8.84 8.00 7.85
CA THR A 104 -9.56 8.62 6.73
C THR A 104 -9.60 7.71 5.50
N GLN A 105 -8.50 6.98 5.22
CA GLN A 105 -8.47 6.04 4.11
C GLN A 105 -9.38 4.82 4.34
N LEU A 106 -9.55 4.38 5.59
CA LEU A 106 -10.50 3.36 5.97
C LEU A 106 -11.95 3.83 5.75
N GLU A 107 -12.28 5.04 6.18
CA GLU A 107 -13.61 5.65 5.98
C GLU A 107 -13.95 5.81 4.50
N ASN A 108 -12.95 6.14 3.67
CA ASN A 108 -13.11 6.27 2.23
C ASN A 108 -13.08 4.92 1.47
N GLY A 109 -12.85 3.81 2.16
CA GLY A 109 -12.84 2.47 1.57
C GLY A 109 -11.57 2.11 0.79
N PHE A 110 -10.46 2.83 0.98
CA PHE A 110 -9.16 2.50 0.38
C PHE A 110 -8.34 1.51 1.21
N VAL A 111 -8.65 1.37 2.48
CA VAL A 111 -8.02 0.43 3.41
C VAL A 111 -9.11 -0.46 3.99
N ASP A 112 -8.87 -1.75 4.04
CA ASP A 112 -9.83 -2.73 4.56
C ASP A 112 -9.83 -2.78 6.08
N LYS A 113 -8.66 -2.62 6.70
CA LYS A 113 -8.53 -2.66 8.16
C LYS A 113 -7.27 -1.96 8.66
N ILE A 114 -7.42 -1.31 9.83
CA ILE A 114 -6.29 -0.76 10.59
C ILE A 114 -5.91 -1.76 11.67
N ILE A 115 -4.62 -2.10 11.75
CA ILE A 115 -4.10 -3.09 12.69
C ILE A 115 -2.79 -2.60 13.29
N ASP A 116 -2.69 -2.67 14.61
CA ASP A 116 -1.42 -2.42 15.30
C ASP A 116 -0.38 -3.49 14.94
N ARG A 117 0.87 -3.08 14.75
CA ARG A 117 1.99 -3.95 14.36
C ARG A 117 2.11 -5.20 15.23
N LYS A 118 1.82 -5.09 16.52
CA LYS A 118 1.90 -6.21 17.47
C LYS A 118 0.92 -7.33 17.18
N ASN A 119 -0.24 -6.98 16.60
CA ASN A 119 -1.34 -7.91 16.33
C ASN A 119 -1.30 -8.45 14.88
N PHE A 120 -0.35 -7.98 14.08
CA PHE A 120 -0.26 -8.28 12.65
C PHE A 120 -0.16 -9.78 12.38
N ARG A 121 0.74 -10.46 13.07
CA ARG A 121 0.99 -11.89 12.87
C ARG A 121 -0.28 -12.71 13.11
N GLU A 122 -0.91 -12.51 14.24
CA GLU A 122 -2.14 -13.24 14.61
C GLU A 122 -3.27 -12.99 13.61
N PHE A 123 -3.41 -11.75 13.14
CA PHE A 123 -4.43 -11.41 12.16
C PHE A 123 -4.17 -12.08 10.81
N VAL A 124 -2.94 -12.02 10.30
CA VAL A 124 -2.56 -12.64 9.03
C VAL A 124 -2.75 -14.16 9.10
N ASP A 125 -2.35 -14.80 10.20
CA ASP A 125 -2.53 -16.25 10.39
C ASP A 125 -4.03 -16.63 10.32
N LYS A 126 -4.91 -15.84 10.93
CA LYS A 126 -6.37 -16.05 10.83
C LYS A 126 -6.90 -15.93 9.40
N ILE A 127 -6.47 -14.90 8.67
CA ILE A 127 -6.89 -14.69 7.27
C ILE A 127 -6.41 -15.85 6.39
N LEU A 128 -5.16 -16.25 6.51
CA LEU A 128 -4.61 -17.35 5.72
C LEU A 128 -5.32 -18.66 6.00
N THR A 129 -5.72 -18.92 7.24
CA THR A 129 -6.52 -20.09 7.61
C THR A 129 -7.92 -20.06 7.00
N MET A 130 -8.49 -18.88 6.77
CA MET A 130 -9.79 -18.72 6.12
C MET A 130 -9.74 -18.87 4.60
N LEU A 131 -8.57 -18.67 3.99
CA LEU A 131 -8.36 -18.74 2.54
C LEU A 131 -7.93 -20.15 2.06
N GLN A 132 -7.65 -21.06 2.97
CA GLN A 132 -7.38 -22.49 2.70
C GLN A 132 -8.67 -23.29 2.64
#